data_2f69f16d617e34bef41ba23008b04c53
#
_entry.id   2f69f16d617e34bef41ba23008b04c53
#
_cell.length_a   1.000
_cell.length_b   1.000
_cell.length_c   1.000
_cell.angle_alpha   90.00
_cell.angle_beta   90.00
_cell.angle_gamma   90.00
#
_symmetry.space_group_name_H-M   'P 1'
#
loop_
_entity.id
_entity.type
_entity.pdbx_description
1 polymer ?
#
loop_
_entity_poly.entity_id
_entity_poly.type
_entity_poly.pdbx_seq_one_letter_code
_entity_poly.pdbx_strand_id
1 'polypeptide(L)'
;LYREQCRLKAKLLEDACRAAGREDWAQLVTPPELFVKQRAFRNKAFFTPLRTEDGIRFGMFAAGTHEKVAVDACPQLPAWMNECQRAAARVLSEALADVPDAVYDETTHTGLLRGLLLREGTKGRMAVFVVKDLSSEREAVLGKLLSEELRGLHLTSLLWSRYAARGNRTTGESFTVIEGDERIETELLGRRFFVGPDTFLQVNPSETERLYKKVLERAAVGPEDKVIDLYSGVGTITLLLAQTAAEVFGVEIFEGSVEAAKENAVANGMDNVGFLASPVGKALESLPFTPDVIVADPAFKGMEEGVPERLAALPARRL
;
A
#
# COMPACT_ATOMS: atom_id res chain seq x y z
N LEU A 1 -0.77 -6.69 27.31
CA LEU A 1 -1.80 -6.43 26.28
C LEU A 1 -1.41 -7.01 24.93
N TYR A 2 -0.25 -6.66 24.33
CA TYR A 2 0.13 -7.08 22.97
C TYR A 2 0.33 -8.60 22.83
N ARG A 3 0.99 -9.26 23.79
CA ARG A 3 1.10 -10.74 23.80
C ARG A 3 -0.26 -11.43 23.84
N GLU A 4 -1.21 -10.87 24.58
CA GLU A 4 -2.57 -11.40 24.65
C GLU A 4 -3.30 -11.23 23.32
N GLN A 5 -3.11 -10.12 22.62
CA GLN A 5 -3.63 -9.94 21.25
C GLN A 5 -3.10 -11.01 20.30
N CYS A 6 -1.82 -11.37 20.37
CA CYS A 6 -1.24 -12.43 19.55
C CYS A 6 -1.85 -13.79 19.88
N ARG A 7 -2.04 -14.11 21.17
CA ARG A 7 -2.71 -15.34 21.60
C ARG A 7 -4.16 -15.43 21.08
N LEU A 8 -4.90 -14.33 21.16
CA LEU A 8 -6.27 -14.27 20.65
C LEU A 8 -6.34 -14.43 19.13
N LYS A 9 -5.37 -13.87 18.37
CA LYS A 9 -5.29 -14.06 16.93
C LYS A 9 -5.03 -15.52 16.55
N ALA A 10 -4.12 -16.21 17.26
CA ALA A 10 -3.90 -17.63 17.06
C ALA A 10 -5.19 -18.42 17.28
N LYS A 11 -5.87 -18.15 18.41
CA LYS A 11 -7.14 -18.80 18.73
C LYS A 11 -8.21 -18.58 17.65
N LEU A 12 -8.36 -17.36 17.12
CA LEU A 12 -9.29 -17.08 16.04
C LEU A 12 -9.01 -17.94 14.80
N LEU A 13 -7.74 -18.15 14.45
CA LEU A 13 -7.36 -18.99 13.33
C LEU A 13 -7.63 -20.47 13.62
N GLU A 14 -7.30 -20.97 14.83
CA GLU A 14 -7.63 -22.32 15.26
C GLU A 14 -9.14 -22.59 15.18
N ASP A 15 -9.95 -21.66 15.72
CA ASP A 15 -11.41 -21.78 15.71
C ASP A 15 -11.97 -21.78 14.28
N ALA A 16 -11.40 -20.97 13.37
CA ALA A 16 -11.75 -20.96 11.95
C ALA A 16 -11.41 -22.30 11.26
N CYS A 17 -10.26 -22.88 11.54
CA CYS A 17 -9.88 -24.20 11.02
C CYS A 17 -10.82 -25.28 11.50
N ARG A 18 -11.20 -25.29 12.79
CA ARG A 18 -12.17 -26.24 13.35
C ARG A 18 -13.55 -26.08 12.74
N ALA A 19 -14.01 -24.83 12.57
CA ALA A 19 -15.29 -24.54 11.92
C ALA A 19 -15.34 -25.02 10.46
N ALA A 20 -14.20 -25.05 9.78
CA ALA A 20 -14.04 -25.61 8.43
C ALA A 20 -13.85 -27.15 8.42
N GLY A 21 -13.97 -27.82 9.57
CA GLY A 21 -13.78 -29.28 9.69
C GLY A 21 -12.32 -29.73 9.61
N ARG A 22 -11.35 -28.80 9.75
CA ARG A 22 -9.92 -29.05 9.60
C ARG A 22 -9.19 -29.00 10.96
N GLU A 23 -9.51 -29.99 11.82
CA GLU A 23 -8.83 -30.15 13.11
C GLU A 23 -7.31 -30.37 12.95
N ASP A 24 -6.90 -31.05 11.88
CA ASP A 24 -5.50 -31.25 11.52
C ASP A 24 -4.76 -29.91 11.31
N TRP A 25 -5.41 -28.93 10.70
CA TRP A 25 -4.85 -27.59 10.51
C TRP A 25 -4.84 -26.77 11.80
N ALA A 26 -5.89 -26.92 12.62
CA ALA A 26 -5.96 -26.20 13.89
C ALA A 26 -4.75 -26.51 14.81
N GLN A 27 -4.27 -27.77 14.78
CA GLN A 27 -3.10 -28.21 15.54
C GLN A 27 -1.77 -27.62 15.02
N LEU A 28 -1.73 -27.12 13.80
CA LEU A 28 -0.54 -26.50 13.20
C LEU A 28 -0.44 -24.98 13.48
N VAL A 29 -1.50 -24.39 14.02
CA VAL A 29 -1.52 -22.96 14.30
C VAL A 29 -0.56 -22.63 15.43
N THR A 30 0.36 -21.71 15.14
CA THR A 30 1.29 -21.16 16.14
C THR A 30 0.95 -19.70 16.43
N PRO A 31 1.21 -19.20 17.65
CA PRO A 31 1.02 -17.79 17.97
C PRO A 31 1.83 -16.90 17.01
N PRO A 32 1.25 -15.78 16.54
CA PRO A 32 2.00 -14.82 15.76
C PRO A 32 3.24 -14.32 16.49
N GLU A 33 4.31 -14.12 15.75
CA GLU A 33 5.51 -13.49 16.29
C GLU A 33 5.23 -12.04 16.71
N LEU A 34 5.87 -11.60 17.78
CA LEU A 34 5.71 -10.22 18.26
C LEU A 34 6.45 -9.25 17.35
N PHE A 35 5.83 -8.11 17.05
CA PHE A 35 6.51 -7.02 16.33
C PHE A 35 7.66 -6.46 17.15
N VAL A 36 8.78 -6.24 16.51
CA VAL A 36 9.95 -5.60 17.11
C VAL A 36 9.63 -4.13 17.41
N LYS A 37 9.02 -3.42 16.47
CA LYS A 37 8.68 -2.01 16.59
C LYS A 37 7.16 -1.84 16.69
N GLN A 38 6.67 -1.40 17.85
CA GLN A 38 5.24 -1.26 18.12
C GLN A 38 4.72 0.17 17.92
N ARG A 39 5.61 1.16 17.71
CA ARG A 39 5.28 2.56 17.46
C ARG A 39 6.08 3.09 16.28
N ALA A 40 5.56 4.11 15.62
CA ALA A 40 6.19 4.78 14.48
C ALA A 40 6.67 3.78 13.41
N PHE A 41 5.90 2.72 13.15
CA PHE A 41 6.28 1.66 12.22
C PHE A 41 5.64 1.79 10.85
N ARG A 42 4.57 2.59 10.73
CA ARG A 42 3.86 2.72 9.45
C ARG A 42 4.60 3.67 8.51
N ASN A 43 4.79 3.20 7.29
CA ASN A 43 5.36 3.99 6.20
C ASN A 43 4.31 4.64 5.30
N LYS A 44 3.03 4.48 5.59
CA LYS A 44 1.91 5.08 4.83
C LYS A 44 0.78 5.48 5.77
N ALA A 45 0.24 6.67 5.56
CA ALA A 45 -0.96 7.16 6.21
C ALA A 45 -1.86 7.87 5.20
N PHE A 46 -3.16 7.79 5.41
CA PHE A 46 -4.15 8.62 4.71
C PHE A 46 -5.00 9.34 5.75
N PHE A 47 -5.09 10.65 5.61
CA PHE A 47 -5.90 11.50 6.46
C PHE A 47 -7.04 12.11 5.65
N THR A 48 -8.23 12.14 6.23
CA THR A 48 -9.38 12.86 5.69
C THR A 48 -9.45 14.26 6.28
N PRO A 49 -9.69 15.32 5.48
CA PRO A 49 -9.88 16.66 6.00
C PRO A 49 -11.27 16.80 6.63
N LEU A 50 -11.35 17.62 7.65
CA LEU A 50 -12.60 18.04 8.28
C LEU A 50 -12.51 19.51 8.66
N ARG A 51 -13.66 20.21 8.64
CA ARG A 51 -13.76 21.60 9.13
C ARG A 51 -14.15 21.59 10.60
N THR A 52 -13.46 22.39 11.39
CA THR A 52 -13.75 22.64 12.81
C THR A 52 -13.92 24.14 13.02
N GLU A 53 -14.25 24.54 14.24
CA GLU A 53 -14.33 25.97 14.63
C GLU A 53 -12.95 26.66 14.44
N ASP A 54 -11.86 25.95 14.64
CA ASP A 54 -10.49 26.45 14.51
C ASP A 54 -9.93 26.36 13.07
N GLY A 55 -10.72 25.96 12.07
CA GLY A 55 -10.32 25.83 10.68
C GLY A 55 -10.32 24.39 10.16
N ILE A 56 -9.42 24.11 9.20
CA ILE A 56 -9.27 22.77 8.61
C ILE A 56 -8.35 21.93 9.49
N ARG A 57 -8.78 20.71 9.78
CA ARG A 57 -7.97 19.69 10.45
C ARG A 57 -7.93 18.42 9.61
N PHE A 58 -6.96 17.58 9.90
CA PHE A 58 -6.89 16.24 9.33
C PHE A 58 -7.23 15.20 10.40
N GLY A 59 -7.88 14.13 9.96
CA GLY A 59 -8.32 13.06 10.85
C GLY A 59 -8.49 11.74 10.12
N MET A 60 -9.19 10.83 10.73
CA MET A 60 -9.49 9.51 10.21
C MET A 60 -10.97 9.19 10.44
N PHE A 61 -11.52 8.25 9.70
CA PHE A 61 -12.85 7.74 9.98
C PHE A 61 -12.86 6.89 11.26
N ALA A 62 -13.85 7.09 12.10
CA ALA A 62 -14.11 6.17 13.20
C ALA A 62 -14.44 4.77 12.65
N ALA A 63 -13.95 3.74 13.32
CA ALA A 63 -14.02 2.36 12.83
C ALA A 63 -15.46 1.92 12.53
N GLY A 64 -15.70 1.45 11.30
CA GLY A 64 -17.02 0.99 10.85
C GLY A 64 -18.04 2.10 10.57
N THR A 65 -17.60 3.36 10.51
CA THR A 65 -18.47 4.52 10.27
C THR A 65 -17.93 5.45 9.19
N HIS A 66 -18.70 6.45 8.81
CA HIS A 66 -18.28 7.59 7.96
C HIS A 66 -18.03 8.87 8.79
N GLU A 67 -18.03 8.76 10.13
CA GLU A 67 -17.73 9.86 11.01
C GLU A 67 -16.23 10.19 10.97
N LYS A 68 -15.91 11.46 10.72
CA LYS A 68 -14.54 11.97 10.70
C LYS A 68 -14.12 12.43 12.08
N VAL A 69 -13.03 11.88 12.61
CA VAL A 69 -12.48 12.24 13.92
C VAL A 69 -11.12 12.90 13.70
N ALA A 70 -10.96 14.12 14.22
CA ALA A 70 -9.69 14.84 14.15
C ALA A 70 -8.61 14.08 14.92
N VAL A 71 -7.41 13.97 14.34
CA VAL A 71 -6.27 13.26 14.95
C VAL A 71 -5.08 14.21 15.03
N ASP A 72 -4.65 14.55 16.24
CA ASP A 72 -3.47 15.39 16.45
C ASP A 72 -2.16 14.65 16.22
N ALA A 73 -2.12 13.40 16.68
CA ALA A 73 -0.98 12.53 16.49
C ALA A 73 -1.39 11.06 16.56
N CYS A 74 -0.87 10.25 15.66
CA CYS A 74 -1.00 8.80 15.69
C CYS A 74 0.32 8.17 16.11
N PRO A 75 0.36 7.36 17.21
CA PRO A 75 1.60 6.77 17.69
C PRO A 75 2.16 5.68 16.76
N GLN A 76 1.40 5.22 15.78
CA GLN A 76 1.87 4.26 14.76
C GLN A 76 2.68 4.94 13.66
N LEU A 77 2.56 6.28 13.51
CA LEU A 77 3.21 7.05 12.46
C LEU A 77 4.53 7.64 12.92
N PRO A 78 5.53 7.78 12.03
CA PRO A 78 6.72 8.59 12.26
C PRO A 78 6.35 10.04 12.62
N ALA A 79 7.22 10.69 13.39
CA ALA A 79 6.98 12.06 13.86
C ALA A 79 6.70 13.05 12.72
N TRP A 80 7.45 12.96 11.61
CA TRP A 80 7.31 13.85 10.48
C TRP A 80 5.92 13.79 9.81
N MET A 81 5.27 12.60 9.78
CA MET A 81 3.90 12.47 9.23
C MET A 81 2.88 13.20 10.10
N ASN A 82 3.02 13.10 11.43
CA ASN A 82 2.18 13.84 12.37
C ASN A 82 2.43 15.36 12.28
N GLU A 83 3.66 15.77 12.03
CA GLU A 83 4.04 17.16 11.84
C GLU A 83 3.52 17.70 10.49
N CYS A 84 3.70 16.93 9.41
CA CYS A 84 3.24 17.27 8.07
C CYS A 84 1.73 17.55 8.04
N GLN A 85 0.91 16.68 8.61
CA GLN A 85 -0.54 16.87 8.61
C GLN A 85 -0.95 18.12 9.41
N ARG A 86 -0.28 18.45 10.52
CA ARG A 86 -0.57 19.67 11.30
C ARG A 86 -0.13 20.94 10.57
N ALA A 87 1.07 20.94 9.97
CA ALA A 87 1.59 22.05 9.19
C ALA A 87 0.71 22.33 7.97
N ALA A 88 0.35 21.29 7.21
CA ALA A 88 -0.58 21.41 6.09
C ALA A 88 -1.95 21.94 6.53
N ALA A 89 -2.48 21.49 7.67
CA ALA A 89 -3.75 21.97 8.21
C ALA A 89 -3.73 23.48 8.49
N ARG A 90 -2.64 24.01 9.06
CA ARG A 90 -2.49 25.45 9.31
C ARG A 90 -2.54 26.25 8.00
N VAL A 91 -1.69 25.91 7.04
CA VAL A 91 -1.63 26.59 5.74
C VAL A 91 -2.97 26.57 5.02
N LEU A 92 -3.61 25.39 4.98
CA LEU A 92 -4.89 25.24 4.28
C LEU A 92 -6.04 25.95 5.01
N SER A 93 -5.99 26.05 6.35
CA SER A 93 -6.97 26.83 7.13
C SER A 93 -6.91 28.31 6.78
N GLU A 94 -5.71 28.88 6.70
CA GLU A 94 -5.49 30.29 6.36
C GLU A 94 -5.85 30.56 4.89
N ALA A 95 -5.29 29.76 3.98
CA ALA A 95 -5.45 29.97 2.54
C ALA A 95 -6.87 29.68 2.01
N LEU A 96 -7.66 28.92 2.72
CA LEU A 96 -9.03 28.53 2.36
C LEU A 96 -10.09 29.04 3.37
N ALA A 97 -9.75 30.04 4.19
CA ALA A 97 -10.65 30.59 5.21
C ALA A 97 -12.00 31.04 4.62
N ASP A 98 -11.93 31.76 3.49
CA ASP A 98 -13.08 32.32 2.80
C ASP A 98 -13.73 31.37 1.78
N VAL A 99 -13.32 30.09 1.75
CA VAL A 99 -13.87 29.08 0.85
C VAL A 99 -14.87 28.19 1.61
N PRO A 100 -16.18 28.35 1.43
CA PRO A 100 -17.18 27.57 2.17
C PRO A 100 -17.00 26.07 1.99
N ASP A 101 -16.78 25.63 0.75
CA ASP A 101 -16.61 24.22 0.36
C ASP A 101 -15.13 23.81 0.28
N ALA A 102 -14.29 24.28 1.22
CA ALA A 102 -12.86 23.91 1.24
C ALA A 102 -12.65 22.42 1.49
N VAL A 103 -13.52 21.77 2.27
CA VAL A 103 -13.44 20.35 2.62
C VAL A 103 -14.51 19.57 1.88
N TYR A 104 -14.12 18.46 1.26
CA TYR A 104 -15.05 17.58 0.55
C TYR A 104 -16.03 16.89 1.50
N ASP A 105 -17.31 16.96 1.14
CA ASP A 105 -18.40 16.27 1.82
C ASP A 105 -18.81 15.04 1.01
N GLU A 106 -18.76 13.88 1.63
CA GLU A 106 -19.06 12.59 0.99
C GLU A 106 -20.58 12.40 0.75
N THR A 107 -21.44 13.20 1.40
CA THR A 107 -22.91 13.12 1.26
C THR A 107 -23.37 13.95 0.08
N THR A 108 -22.92 15.21 0.01
CA THR A 108 -23.30 16.15 -1.06
C THR A 108 -22.42 16.01 -2.29
N HIS A 109 -21.25 15.37 -2.15
CA HIS A 109 -20.22 15.27 -3.18
C HIS A 109 -19.70 16.63 -3.66
N THR A 110 -19.68 17.62 -2.78
CA THR A 110 -19.13 18.96 -3.03
C THR A 110 -17.88 19.20 -2.19
N GLY A 111 -17.08 20.18 -2.57
CA GLY A 111 -15.89 20.58 -1.84
C GLY A 111 -14.59 20.26 -2.55
N LEU A 112 -13.48 20.83 -2.06
CA LEU A 112 -12.18 20.81 -2.71
C LEU A 112 -11.28 19.69 -2.21
N LEU A 113 -10.91 19.74 -0.91
CA LEU A 113 -9.93 18.85 -0.29
C LEU A 113 -10.57 17.52 0.08
N ARG A 114 -10.02 16.43 -0.41
CA ARG A 114 -10.50 15.06 -0.15
C ARG A 114 -9.59 14.26 0.77
N GLY A 115 -8.29 14.55 0.78
CA GLY A 115 -7.35 13.79 1.61
C GLY A 115 -5.93 14.29 1.57
N LEU A 116 -5.14 13.73 2.48
CA LEU A 116 -3.69 13.84 2.52
C LEU A 116 -3.12 12.43 2.67
N LEU A 117 -2.41 11.97 1.64
CA LEU A 117 -1.65 10.73 1.66
C LEU A 117 -0.20 11.05 1.97
N LEU A 118 0.37 10.39 2.98
CA LEU A 118 1.77 10.46 3.34
C LEU A 118 2.43 9.11 3.16
N ARG A 119 3.64 9.08 2.61
CA ARG A 119 4.46 7.87 2.44
C ARG A 119 5.92 8.12 2.79
N GLU A 120 6.57 7.09 3.31
CA GLU A 120 8.00 7.08 3.58
C GLU A 120 8.64 5.86 2.92
N GLY A 121 9.68 6.08 2.15
CA GLY A 121 10.59 5.07 1.66
C GLY A 121 11.87 5.06 2.49
N THR A 122 12.83 4.24 2.11
CA THR A 122 14.19 4.28 2.69
C THR A 122 14.95 5.51 2.21
N LYS A 123 14.61 6.01 1.01
CA LYS A 123 15.16 7.23 0.41
C LYS A 123 14.02 8.09 -0.12
N GLY A 124 13.38 8.80 0.78
CA GLY A 124 12.39 9.80 0.39
C GLY A 124 11.11 9.78 1.20
N ARG A 125 10.48 10.95 1.22
CA ARG A 125 9.20 11.22 1.86
C ARG A 125 8.27 11.85 0.84
N MET A 126 7.04 11.39 0.79
CA MET A 126 6.03 11.84 -0.15
C MET A 126 4.82 12.38 0.61
N ALA A 127 4.32 13.53 0.17
CA ALA A 127 3.01 14.06 0.55
C ALA A 127 2.15 14.28 -0.70
N VAL A 128 0.94 13.76 -0.69
CA VAL A 128 -0.02 13.87 -1.80
C VAL A 128 -1.31 14.47 -1.29
N PHE A 129 -1.64 15.64 -1.77
CA PHE A 129 -2.91 16.32 -1.47
C PHE A 129 -3.95 15.91 -2.49
N VAL A 130 -4.99 15.21 -2.03
CA VAL A 130 -6.08 14.74 -2.89
C VAL A 130 -7.14 15.81 -2.95
N VAL A 131 -7.45 16.25 -4.17
CA VAL A 131 -8.43 17.31 -4.44
C VAL A 131 -9.47 16.84 -5.46
N LYS A 132 -10.68 17.38 -5.37
CA LYS A 132 -11.73 17.08 -6.35
C LYS A 132 -11.57 17.93 -7.59
N ASP A 133 -11.62 19.23 -7.40
CA ASP A 133 -11.60 20.23 -8.47
C ASP A 133 -10.92 21.49 -7.96
N LEU A 134 -9.79 21.82 -8.57
CA LEU A 134 -8.97 22.94 -8.17
C LEU A 134 -8.49 23.65 -9.45
N SER A 135 -8.74 24.97 -9.55
CA SER A 135 -8.25 25.75 -10.68
C SER A 135 -6.70 25.77 -10.68
N SER A 136 -6.11 25.84 -11.88
CA SER A 136 -4.63 25.86 -12.01
C SER A 136 -3.98 27.03 -11.25
N GLU A 137 -4.66 28.18 -11.16
CA GLU A 137 -4.18 29.31 -10.38
C GLU A 137 -4.15 28.97 -8.87
N ARG A 138 -5.22 28.39 -8.36
CA ARG A 138 -5.30 28.00 -6.94
C ARG A 138 -4.36 26.86 -6.60
N GLU A 139 -4.14 25.92 -7.52
CA GLU A 139 -3.10 24.89 -7.39
C GLU A 139 -1.72 25.48 -7.23
N ALA A 140 -1.36 26.47 -8.07
CA ALA A 140 -0.06 27.10 -8.03
C ALA A 140 0.16 27.85 -6.70
N VAL A 141 -0.87 28.61 -6.25
CA VAL A 141 -0.77 29.36 -4.98
C VAL A 141 -0.66 28.41 -3.79
N LEU A 142 -1.57 27.45 -3.66
CA LEU A 142 -1.56 26.49 -2.54
C LEU A 142 -0.32 25.59 -2.57
N GLY A 143 0.11 25.16 -3.76
CA GLY A 143 1.31 24.35 -3.94
C GLY A 143 2.55 25.07 -3.41
N LYS A 144 2.70 26.37 -3.73
CA LYS A 144 3.80 27.20 -3.23
C LYS A 144 3.77 27.33 -1.71
N LEU A 145 2.60 27.63 -1.12
CA LEU A 145 2.45 27.78 0.33
C LEU A 145 2.78 26.45 1.06
N LEU A 146 2.29 25.32 0.55
CA LEU A 146 2.58 24.00 1.10
C LEU A 146 4.06 23.64 0.98
N SER A 147 4.69 23.90 -0.17
CA SER A 147 6.13 23.68 -0.36
C SER A 147 6.98 24.48 0.63
N GLU A 148 6.64 25.76 0.83
CA GLU A 148 7.34 26.65 1.78
C GLU A 148 7.19 26.16 3.22
N GLU A 149 5.97 25.83 3.67
CA GLU A 149 5.69 25.39 5.04
C GLU A 149 6.28 24.01 5.35
N LEU A 150 6.24 23.08 4.38
CA LEU A 150 6.68 21.70 4.57
C LEU A 150 8.18 21.49 4.29
N ARG A 151 8.91 22.53 3.90
CA ARG A 151 10.35 22.46 3.52
C ARG A 151 11.21 21.79 4.58
N GLY A 152 10.96 22.08 5.86
CA GLY A 152 11.71 21.50 6.99
C GLY A 152 11.51 19.98 7.18
N LEU A 153 10.53 19.39 6.51
CA LEU A 153 10.24 17.95 6.59
C LEU A 153 11.01 17.11 5.58
N HIS A 154 11.79 17.76 4.71
CA HIS A 154 12.62 17.10 3.70
C HIS A 154 11.83 16.15 2.81
N LEU A 155 10.70 16.63 2.29
CA LEU A 155 9.93 15.90 1.29
C LEU A 155 10.74 15.81 0.00
N THR A 156 10.81 14.64 -0.59
CA THR A 156 11.38 14.41 -1.93
C THR A 156 10.31 14.34 -3.00
N SER A 157 9.05 14.32 -2.59
CA SER A 157 7.89 14.23 -3.47
C SER A 157 6.70 14.96 -2.83
N LEU A 158 6.26 16.03 -3.48
CA LEU A 158 5.06 16.78 -3.09
C LEU A 158 4.14 16.88 -4.30
N LEU A 159 2.92 16.35 -4.19
CA LEU A 159 2.01 16.14 -5.31
C LEU A 159 0.60 16.62 -5.04
N TRP A 160 -0.07 17.04 -6.11
CA TRP A 160 -1.54 17.01 -6.20
C TRP A 160 -2.00 15.68 -6.77
N SER A 161 -3.13 15.16 -6.28
CA SER A 161 -3.88 14.07 -6.88
C SER A 161 -5.31 14.51 -7.16
N ARG A 162 -5.74 14.49 -8.42
CA ARG A 162 -7.10 14.87 -8.80
C ARG A 162 -8.03 13.66 -8.74
N TYR A 163 -9.06 13.76 -7.92
CA TYR A 163 -10.08 12.73 -7.77
C TYR A 163 -11.48 13.35 -7.85
N ALA A 164 -12.01 13.48 -9.07
CA ALA A 164 -13.32 14.06 -9.34
C ALA A 164 -14.47 13.05 -9.16
N ALA A 165 -14.22 11.76 -9.34
CA ALA A 165 -15.24 10.72 -9.25
C ALA A 165 -15.79 10.52 -7.82
N ARG A 166 -16.95 9.89 -7.72
CA ARG A 166 -17.52 9.46 -6.43
C ARG A 166 -16.83 8.18 -5.99
N GLY A 167 -16.62 8.00 -4.69
CA GLY A 167 -16.05 6.80 -4.08
C GLY A 167 -14.96 7.10 -3.06
N ASN A 168 -14.40 6.04 -2.48
CA ASN A 168 -13.50 6.09 -1.31
C ASN A 168 -12.04 5.77 -1.65
N ARG A 169 -11.58 6.08 -2.88
CA ARG A 169 -10.17 5.90 -3.23
C ARG A 169 -9.30 6.93 -2.50
N THR A 170 -8.13 6.52 -2.11
CA THR A 170 -7.13 7.38 -1.43
C THR A 170 -6.31 8.23 -2.40
N THR A 171 -6.45 8.01 -3.71
CA THR A 171 -5.81 8.77 -4.79
C THR A 171 -6.76 8.87 -5.97
N GLY A 172 -6.56 9.87 -6.81
CA GLY A 172 -7.31 10.07 -8.05
C GLY A 172 -6.66 9.40 -9.26
N GLU A 173 -7.10 9.81 -10.44
CA GLU A 173 -6.66 9.26 -11.73
C GLU A 173 -5.43 9.98 -12.28
N SER A 174 -5.11 11.17 -11.77
CA SER A 174 -3.96 11.96 -12.26
C SER A 174 -3.19 12.60 -11.11
N PHE A 175 -1.90 12.78 -11.36
CA PHE A 175 -0.97 13.39 -10.42
C PHE A 175 -0.28 14.59 -11.09
N THR A 176 -0.03 15.65 -10.31
CA THR A 176 0.75 16.80 -10.72
C THR A 176 1.82 17.04 -9.68
N VAL A 177 3.08 17.06 -10.11
CA VAL A 177 4.21 17.33 -9.22
C VAL A 177 4.22 18.82 -8.86
N ILE A 178 4.19 19.11 -7.56
CA ILE A 178 4.38 20.45 -6.99
C ILE A 178 5.89 20.70 -6.83
N GLU A 179 6.58 19.72 -6.23
CA GLU A 179 8.03 19.77 -5.98
C GLU A 179 8.62 18.37 -5.91
N GLY A 180 9.83 18.18 -6.41
CA GLY A 180 10.58 16.92 -6.34
C GLY A 180 10.15 15.90 -7.39
N ASP A 181 10.17 14.64 -7.02
CA ASP A 181 9.90 13.50 -7.91
C ASP A 181 8.47 12.98 -7.75
N GLU A 182 7.93 12.34 -8.78
CA GLU A 182 6.61 11.68 -8.72
C GLU A 182 6.62 10.43 -7.82
N ARG A 183 7.79 9.82 -7.64
CA ARG A 183 7.97 8.57 -6.90
C ARG A 183 9.08 8.70 -5.85
N ILE A 184 9.01 7.87 -4.83
CA ILE A 184 10.07 7.72 -3.83
C ILE A 184 10.72 6.34 -3.96
N GLU A 185 11.99 6.23 -3.56
CA GLU A 185 12.70 4.95 -3.54
C GLU A 185 12.58 4.30 -2.16
N THR A 186 12.35 2.99 -2.16
CA THR A 186 12.46 2.15 -0.96
C THR A 186 13.32 0.93 -1.26
N GLU A 187 14.01 0.45 -0.24
CA GLU A 187 14.80 -0.77 -0.29
C GLU A 187 14.12 -1.85 0.57
N LEU A 188 14.07 -3.07 0.05
CA LEU A 188 13.53 -4.22 0.73
C LEU A 188 14.41 -5.44 0.41
N LEU A 189 15.04 -6.02 1.44
CA LEU A 189 15.95 -7.16 1.31
C LEU A 189 17.03 -6.96 0.24
N GLY A 190 17.62 -5.76 0.18
CA GLY A 190 18.68 -5.42 -0.77
C GLY A 190 18.21 -5.15 -2.20
N ARG A 191 16.89 -5.04 -2.44
CA ARG A 191 16.30 -4.66 -3.74
C ARG A 191 15.66 -3.30 -3.66
N ARG A 192 15.80 -2.53 -4.74
CA ARG A 192 15.25 -1.18 -4.87
C ARG A 192 13.88 -1.22 -5.52
N PHE A 193 12.96 -0.46 -4.97
CA PHE A 193 11.60 -0.32 -5.49
C PHE A 193 11.22 1.16 -5.58
N PHE A 194 10.70 1.57 -6.73
CA PHE A 194 10.09 2.87 -6.89
C PHE A 194 8.60 2.79 -6.57
N VAL A 195 8.16 3.70 -5.72
CA VAL A 195 6.83 3.68 -5.13
C VAL A 195 6.11 4.99 -5.43
N GLY A 196 5.06 4.91 -6.20
CA GLY A 196 4.17 6.03 -6.53
C GLY A 196 3.07 6.25 -5.49
N PRO A 197 2.25 7.28 -5.69
CA PRO A 197 1.13 7.61 -4.79
C PRO A 197 0.10 6.49 -4.65
N ASP A 198 -0.24 5.84 -5.74
CA ASP A 198 -1.27 4.79 -5.86
C ASP A 198 -0.73 3.36 -5.66
N THR A 199 0.58 3.22 -5.61
CA THR A 199 1.25 1.92 -5.45
C THR A 199 0.88 1.27 -4.11
N PHE A 200 0.58 -0.03 -4.12
CA PHE A 200 0.51 -0.80 -2.87
C PHE A 200 1.90 -1.25 -2.43
N LEU A 201 2.20 -1.05 -1.17
CA LEU A 201 3.34 -1.62 -0.46
C LEU A 201 2.94 -1.86 0.99
N GLN A 202 3.43 -2.93 1.59
CA GLN A 202 3.17 -3.26 3.00
C GLN A 202 3.58 -2.10 3.92
N VAL A 203 2.72 -1.78 4.89
CA VAL A 203 2.84 -0.54 5.67
C VAL A 203 3.82 -0.61 6.84
N ASN A 204 4.38 -1.78 7.14
CA ASN A 204 5.37 -1.98 8.20
C ASN A 204 6.65 -2.60 7.60
N PRO A 205 7.65 -1.81 7.21
CA PRO A 205 8.83 -2.31 6.50
C PRO A 205 9.57 -3.42 7.23
N SER A 206 9.78 -3.29 8.53
CA SER A 206 10.51 -4.30 9.32
C SER A 206 9.79 -5.65 9.37
N GLU A 207 8.48 -5.65 9.48
CA GLU A 207 7.70 -6.88 9.49
C GLU A 207 7.51 -7.44 8.07
N THR A 208 7.50 -6.57 7.06
CA THR A 208 7.50 -6.98 5.66
C THR A 208 8.76 -7.78 5.31
N GLU A 209 9.92 -7.31 5.73
CA GLU A 209 11.16 -8.08 5.52
C GLU A 209 11.14 -9.43 6.22
N ARG A 210 10.62 -9.48 7.46
CA ARG A 210 10.47 -10.75 8.19
C ARG A 210 9.50 -11.70 7.50
N LEU A 211 8.35 -11.17 7.04
CA LEU A 211 7.37 -11.94 6.27
C LEU A 211 7.98 -12.49 4.99
N TYR A 212 8.63 -11.64 4.20
CA TYR A 212 9.18 -12.05 2.91
C TYR A 212 10.37 -13.01 3.06
N LYS A 213 11.20 -12.90 4.09
CA LYS A 213 12.19 -13.92 4.42
C LYS A 213 11.52 -15.28 4.66
N LYS A 214 10.40 -15.31 5.39
CA LYS A 214 9.64 -16.57 5.59
C LYS A 214 9.01 -17.08 4.30
N VAL A 215 8.52 -16.20 3.43
CA VAL A 215 8.03 -16.61 2.10
C VAL A 215 9.14 -17.28 1.30
N LEU A 216 10.32 -16.66 1.21
CA LEU A 216 11.48 -17.24 0.51
C LEU A 216 11.92 -18.58 1.10
N GLU A 217 12.02 -18.67 2.43
CA GLU A 217 12.36 -19.92 3.12
C GLU A 217 11.33 -21.03 2.84
N ARG A 218 10.04 -20.72 2.85
CA ARG A 218 8.96 -21.69 2.63
C ARG A 218 8.79 -22.07 1.17
N ALA A 219 8.95 -21.11 0.26
CA ALA A 219 8.96 -21.38 -1.18
C ALA A 219 10.11 -22.32 -1.54
N ALA A 220 11.26 -22.22 -0.85
CA ALA A 220 12.45 -23.05 -1.03
C ALA A 220 12.78 -23.28 -2.53
N VAL A 221 12.85 -22.16 -3.26
CA VAL A 221 13.08 -22.12 -4.70
C VAL A 221 14.52 -22.46 -5.00
N GLY A 222 14.73 -23.35 -5.97
CA GLY A 222 16.04 -23.72 -6.52
C GLY A 222 16.35 -23.00 -7.83
N PRO A 223 17.60 -23.10 -8.32
CA PRO A 223 18.05 -22.38 -9.52
C PRO A 223 17.41 -22.85 -10.83
N GLU A 224 16.79 -24.01 -10.86
CA GLU A 224 16.11 -24.56 -12.04
C GLU A 224 14.59 -24.32 -11.99
N ASP A 225 14.08 -23.79 -10.87
CA ASP A 225 12.65 -23.68 -10.66
C ASP A 225 12.02 -22.54 -11.47
N LYS A 226 10.83 -22.79 -11.98
CA LYS A 226 9.91 -21.81 -12.58
C LYS A 226 8.80 -21.47 -11.60
N VAL A 227 8.65 -20.21 -11.29
CA VAL A 227 7.79 -19.72 -10.21
C VAL A 227 6.68 -18.80 -10.77
N ILE A 228 5.47 -19.00 -10.29
CA ILE A 228 4.37 -18.05 -10.49
C ILE A 228 4.11 -17.31 -9.19
N ASP A 229 4.12 -15.97 -9.28
CA ASP A 229 3.75 -15.05 -8.18
C ASP A 229 2.39 -14.43 -8.49
N LEU A 230 1.36 -14.85 -7.78
CA LEU A 230 -0.01 -14.38 -7.97
C LEU A 230 -0.32 -13.22 -7.03
N TYR A 231 -1.02 -12.20 -7.54
CA TYR A 231 -1.26 -10.93 -6.86
C TYR A 231 0.04 -10.16 -6.61
N SER A 232 0.91 -10.14 -7.61
CA SER A 232 2.31 -9.72 -7.49
C SER A 232 2.52 -8.23 -7.15
N GLY A 233 1.48 -7.40 -7.30
CA GLY A 233 1.58 -5.96 -7.06
C GLY A 233 2.69 -5.33 -7.91
N VAL A 234 3.58 -4.59 -7.27
CA VAL A 234 4.75 -3.95 -7.90
C VAL A 234 5.97 -4.89 -8.01
N GLY A 235 5.74 -6.20 -7.89
CA GLY A 235 6.78 -7.21 -8.10
C GLY A 235 7.68 -7.44 -6.88
N THR A 236 7.29 -7.08 -5.67
CA THR A 236 8.17 -7.20 -4.50
C THR A 236 8.58 -8.65 -4.23
N ILE A 237 7.65 -9.58 -4.17
CA ILE A 237 7.93 -11.01 -3.97
C ILE A 237 8.54 -11.60 -5.25
N THR A 238 8.02 -11.26 -6.42
CA THR A 238 8.53 -11.69 -7.73
C THR A 238 10.04 -11.46 -7.84
N LEU A 239 10.52 -10.24 -7.59
CA LEU A 239 11.94 -9.89 -7.72
C LEU A 239 12.83 -10.55 -6.64
N LEU A 240 12.27 -10.80 -5.45
CA LEU A 240 12.99 -11.51 -4.40
C LEU A 240 13.16 -13.00 -4.76
N LEU A 241 12.14 -13.65 -5.32
CA LEU A 241 12.20 -15.04 -5.79
C LEU A 241 13.15 -15.20 -6.99
N ALA A 242 13.17 -14.22 -7.89
CA ALA A 242 14.00 -14.21 -9.10
C ALA A 242 15.52 -14.19 -8.81
N GLN A 243 15.94 -13.90 -7.59
CA GLN A 243 17.35 -14.01 -7.19
C GLN A 243 17.87 -15.45 -7.23
N THR A 244 16.98 -16.43 -7.11
CA THR A 244 17.33 -17.84 -7.05
C THR A 244 16.69 -18.64 -8.18
N ALA A 245 15.47 -18.34 -8.57
CA ALA A 245 14.71 -19.06 -9.59
C ALA A 245 15.31 -18.93 -10.99
N ALA A 246 15.09 -19.94 -11.84
CA ALA A 246 15.35 -19.86 -13.28
C ALA A 246 14.50 -18.77 -13.94
N GLU A 247 13.22 -18.74 -13.61
CA GLU A 247 12.25 -17.80 -14.18
C GLU A 247 11.12 -17.54 -13.18
N VAL A 248 10.68 -16.28 -13.04
CA VAL A 248 9.52 -15.91 -12.22
C VAL A 248 8.52 -15.10 -13.05
N PHE A 249 7.25 -15.44 -12.94
CA PHE A 249 6.18 -14.74 -13.65
C PHE A 249 5.12 -14.21 -12.68
N GLY A 250 5.01 -12.88 -12.63
CA GLY A 250 4.06 -12.16 -11.78
C GLY A 250 2.72 -11.93 -12.47
N VAL A 251 1.62 -12.18 -11.77
CA VAL A 251 0.26 -11.89 -12.24
C VAL A 251 -0.37 -10.87 -11.30
N GLU A 252 -0.81 -9.75 -11.86
CA GLU A 252 -1.45 -8.65 -11.15
C GLU A 252 -2.59 -8.09 -12.00
N ILE A 253 -3.69 -7.69 -11.38
CA ILE A 253 -4.86 -7.18 -12.10
C ILE A 253 -4.69 -5.71 -12.53
N PHE A 254 -3.96 -4.90 -11.75
CA PHE A 254 -3.79 -3.48 -12.02
C PHE A 254 -2.60 -3.21 -12.96
N GLU A 255 -2.90 -2.71 -14.15
CA GLU A 255 -1.91 -2.40 -15.19
C GLU A 255 -0.80 -1.46 -14.68
N GLY A 256 -1.15 -0.41 -13.93
CA GLY A 256 -0.17 0.52 -13.34
C GLY A 256 0.79 -0.16 -12.35
N SER A 257 0.34 -1.18 -11.62
CA SER A 257 1.22 -1.99 -10.75
C SER A 257 2.16 -2.87 -11.56
N VAL A 258 1.65 -3.44 -12.67
CA VAL A 258 2.47 -4.25 -13.59
C VAL A 258 3.56 -3.41 -14.26
N GLU A 259 3.24 -2.20 -14.71
CA GLU A 259 4.26 -1.29 -15.26
C GLU A 259 5.31 -0.91 -14.21
N ALA A 260 4.89 -0.59 -12.98
CA ALA A 260 5.83 -0.36 -11.89
C ALA A 260 6.69 -1.59 -11.58
N ALA A 261 6.14 -2.80 -11.66
CA ALA A 261 6.88 -4.04 -11.47
C ALA A 261 7.96 -4.25 -12.54
N LYS A 262 7.66 -3.98 -13.81
CA LYS A 262 8.62 -4.02 -14.92
C LYS A 262 9.75 -3.02 -14.73
N GLU A 263 9.44 -1.79 -14.34
CA GLU A 263 10.42 -0.76 -14.05
C GLU A 263 11.32 -1.16 -12.86
N ASN A 264 10.73 -1.72 -11.82
CA ASN A 264 11.48 -2.25 -10.68
C ASN A 264 12.41 -3.41 -11.08
N ALA A 265 11.99 -4.29 -12.00
CA ALA A 265 12.83 -5.35 -12.53
C ALA A 265 14.05 -4.77 -13.27
N VAL A 266 13.84 -3.80 -14.16
CA VAL A 266 14.93 -3.10 -14.87
C VAL A 266 15.87 -2.41 -13.90
N ALA A 267 15.35 -1.71 -12.89
CA ALA A 267 16.16 -1.01 -11.88
C ALA A 267 17.02 -1.93 -11.02
N ASN A 268 16.66 -3.21 -10.93
CA ASN A 268 17.41 -4.25 -10.23
C ASN A 268 18.23 -5.16 -11.15
N GLY A 269 18.25 -4.89 -12.47
CA GLY A 269 19.01 -5.68 -13.45
C GLY A 269 18.52 -7.12 -13.58
N MET A 270 17.19 -7.34 -13.44
CA MET A 270 16.57 -8.66 -13.52
C MET A 270 15.93 -8.86 -14.89
N ASP A 271 16.35 -9.88 -15.61
CA ASP A 271 15.90 -10.29 -16.94
C ASP A 271 15.12 -11.62 -16.95
N ASN A 272 15.16 -12.35 -15.82
CA ASN A 272 14.45 -13.62 -15.63
C ASN A 272 13.04 -13.45 -15.01
N VAL A 273 12.41 -12.30 -15.22
CA VAL A 273 11.06 -12.02 -14.72
C VAL A 273 10.12 -11.58 -15.84
N GLY A 274 8.88 -12.06 -15.80
CA GLY A 274 7.79 -11.62 -16.65
C GLY A 274 6.59 -11.14 -15.83
N PHE A 275 5.74 -10.30 -16.41
CA PHE A 275 4.54 -9.79 -15.73
C PHE A 275 3.34 -9.75 -16.68
N LEU A 276 2.16 -10.06 -16.15
CA LEU A 276 0.89 -10.02 -16.86
C LEU A 276 -0.16 -9.22 -16.07
N ALA A 277 -0.76 -8.23 -16.73
CA ALA A 277 -1.95 -7.55 -16.22
C ALA A 277 -3.19 -8.39 -16.53
N SER A 278 -3.70 -9.15 -15.55
CA SER A 278 -4.87 -10.01 -15.70
C SER A 278 -5.45 -10.40 -14.35
N PRO A 279 -6.78 -10.63 -14.24
CA PRO A 279 -7.36 -11.38 -13.15
C PRO A 279 -6.69 -12.76 -13.05
N VAL A 280 -6.41 -13.22 -11.82
CA VAL A 280 -5.71 -14.50 -11.58
C VAL A 280 -6.48 -15.66 -12.20
N GLY A 281 -7.81 -15.72 -12.01
CA GLY A 281 -8.65 -16.74 -12.62
C GLY A 281 -8.47 -16.87 -14.13
N LYS A 282 -8.33 -15.77 -14.85
CA LYS A 282 -8.06 -15.77 -16.30
C LYS A 282 -6.62 -16.16 -16.63
N ALA A 283 -5.64 -15.65 -15.88
CA ALA A 283 -4.23 -15.94 -16.11
C ALA A 283 -3.91 -17.45 -15.99
N LEU A 284 -4.59 -18.16 -15.07
CA LEU A 284 -4.43 -19.62 -14.91
C LEU A 284 -4.85 -20.44 -16.14
N GLU A 285 -5.51 -19.86 -17.14
CA GLU A 285 -5.87 -20.54 -18.41
C GLU A 285 -4.71 -20.62 -19.39
N SER A 286 -3.73 -19.72 -19.25
CA SER A 286 -2.64 -19.58 -20.20
C SER A 286 -1.35 -19.12 -19.53
N LEU A 287 -0.91 -19.86 -18.51
CA LEU A 287 0.38 -19.63 -17.88
C LEU A 287 1.51 -19.82 -18.90
N PRO A 288 2.60 -19.03 -18.83
CA PRO A 288 3.70 -19.13 -19.79
C PRO A 288 4.48 -20.45 -19.68
N PHE A 289 4.37 -21.12 -18.53
CA PHE A 289 5.00 -22.40 -18.25
C PHE A 289 4.24 -23.16 -17.14
N THR A 290 4.55 -24.42 -16.97
CA THR A 290 4.12 -25.20 -15.81
C THR A 290 4.97 -24.81 -14.60
N PRO A 291 4.38 -24.29 -13.51
CA PRO A 291 5.15 -23.85 -12.35
C PRO A 291 5.63 -25.02 -11.49
N ASP A 292 6.85 -24.91 -10.97
CA ASP A 292 7.37 -25.77 -9.90
C ASP A 292 6.90 -25.27 -8.53
N VAL A 293 6.81 -23.94 -8.37
CA VAL A 293 6.38 -23.27 -7.16
C VAL A 293 5.38 -22.16 -7.50
N ILE A 294 4.35 -22.03 -6.69
CA ILE A 294 3.39 -20.94 -6.76
C ILE A 294 3.43 -20.17 -5.44
N VAL A 295 3.47 -18.86 -5.50
CA VAL A 295 3.28 -17.98 -4.34
C VAL A 295 2.02 -17.14 -4.58
N ALA A 296 1.21 -16.95 -3.55
CA ALA A 296 -0.01 -16.16 -3.64
C ALA A 296 -0.21 -15.33 -2.37
N ASP A 297 -0.29 -14.00 -2.53
CA ASP A 297 -0.60 -13.03 -1.46
C ASP A 297 -1.84 -12.22 -1.85
N PRO A 298 -3.05 -12.83 -1.80
CA PRO A 298 -4.28 -12.17 -2.21
C PRO A 298 -4.65 -11.01 -1.29
N ALA A 299 -5.42 -10.05 -1.83
CA ALA A 299 -5.99 -8.96 -1.05
C ALA A 299 -6.90 -9.51 0.08
N PHE A 300 -7.28 -8.62 1.02
CA PHE A 300 -8.10 -8.97 2.20
C PHE A 300 -9.40 -9.73 1.90
N LYS A 301 -9.95 -9.60 0.69
CA LYS A 301 -11.15 -10.33 0.24
C LYS A 301 -10.87 -11.81 -0.07
N GLY A 302 -9.61 -12.23 -0.10
CA GLY A 302 -9.21 -13.57 -0.51
C GLY A 302 -9.11 -13.71 -2.04
N MET A 303 -9.02 -14.96 -2.49
CA MET A 303 -8.99 -15.33 -3.91
C MET A 303 -10.39 -15.32 -4.51
N GLU A 304 -10.47 -15.14 -5.83
CA GLU A 304 -11.72 -15.28 -6.57
C GLU A 304 -12.24 -16.73 -6.47
N GLU A 305 -13.56 -16.89 -6.62
CA GLU A 305 -14.22 -18.19 -6.61
C GLU A 305 -13.63 -19.12 -7.70
N GLY A 306 -13.38 -20.37 -7.34
CA GLY A 306 -12.79 -21.39 -8.23
C GLY A 306 -11.27 -21.29 -8.42
N VAL A 307 -10.61 -20.21 -7.97
CA VAL A 307 -9.14 -20.09 -8.05
C VAL A 307 -8.43 -21.10 -7.16
N PRO A 308 -8.82 -21.32 -5.88
CA PRO A 308 -8.16 -22.31 -5.02
C PRO A 308 -8.18 -23.73 -5.61
N GLU A 309 -9.30 -24.14 -6.18
CA GLU A 309 -9.45 -25.47 -6.79
C GLU A 309 -8.56 -25.62 -8.02
N ARG A 310 -8.46 -24.59 -8.83
CA ARG A 310 -7.60 -24.58 -10.01
C ARG A 310 -6.11 -24.61 -9.63
N LEU A 311 -5.72 -23.88 -8.58
CA LEU A 311 -4.36 -23.92 -8.06
C LEU A 311 -4.00 -25.31 -7.53
N ALA A 312 -4.93 -25.96 -6.81
CA ALA A 312 -4.72 -27.32 -6.30
C ALA A 312 -4.59 -28.37 -7.42
N ALA A 313 -5.11 -28.10 -8.61
CA ALA A 313 -4.99 -28.98 -9.78
C ALA A 313 -3.68 -28.80 -10.57
N LEU A 314 -2.91 -27.75 -10.33
CA LEU A 314 -1.63 -27.54 -10.99
C LEU A 314 -0.57 -28.48 -10.41
N PRO A 315 0.36 -28.98 -11.26
CA PRO A 315 1.40 -29.93 -10.83
C PRO A 315 2.57 -29.26 -10.10
N ALA A 316 2.31 -28.13 -9.43
CA ALA A 316 3.31 -27.46 -8.62
C ALA A 316 3.62 -28.27 -7.35
N ARG A 317 4.90 -28.39 -7.01
CA ARG A 317 5.32 -29.10 -5.78
C ARG A 317 5.04 -28.30 -4.50
N ARG A 318 4.79 -26.99 -4.64
CA ARG A 318 4.46 -26.06 -3.52
C ARG A 318 3.50 -24.96 -3.95
N LEU A 319 2.62 -24.64 -3.03
CA LEU A 319 1.72 -23.49 -3.04
C LEU A 319 1.85 -22.80 -1.69
#